data_b4459a183901cd0a91788dc77f645930
#
_entry.id   b4459a183901cd0a91788dc77f645930
#
_cell.length_a   1.000
_cell.length_b   1.000
_cell.length_c   1.000
_cell.angle_alpha   90.00
_cell.angle_beta   90.00
_cell.angle_gamma   90.00
#
_symmetry.space_group_name_H-M   'P 1'
#
loop_
_entity.id
_entity.type
_entity.pdbx_description
1 polymer ?
#
loop_
_entity_poly.entity_id
_entity_poly.type
_entity_poly.pdbx_seq_one_letter_code
_entity_poly.pdbx_strand_id
1 'polypeptide(L)'
;FGVSTLSEELVGCDRTKLRAMVPTEVLDALPPAEQLYTMGNNATYEVALAQGTTVRIDMVQIRTARGNDLGRLWLAQDITERRRRERTLERLATTDTLTGLTNRRAFMARLEAEITHIAHGAPPAAFLMLDLDHFKRVNDTWGHATGDKVLVHLANLLRGNLLRKQDMAGRLRGEEPAVLLPNTTVEQGHAIAERLRIALEQSTIASDDGQSIRVTMSVGLCPVLPDSASTLASSDAALYQAKNTGRNRVVRADTTKA
;
A
#
# COMPACT_ATOMS: atom_id res chain seq x y z
N PHE A 1 -16.62 -19.93 19.73
CA PHE A 1 -15.88 -20.89 20.55
C PHE A 1 -15.95 -20.43 22.00
N GLY A 2 -16.67 -21.20 22.86
CA GLY A 2 -16.71 -20.97 24.30
C GLY A 2 -15.35 -21.33 24.92
N VAL A 3 -14.63 -20.33 25.37
CA VAL A 3 -13.28 -20.45 25.95
C VAL A 3 -13.25 -21.26 27.25
N SER A 4 -14.39 -21.53 27.86
CA SER A 4 -14.47 -22.18 29.18
C SER A 4 -14.33 -23.71 29.16
N THR A 5 -14.65 -24.38 28.07
CA THR A 5 -14.62 -25.86 28.02
C THR A 5 -13.27 -26.44 27.59
N LEU A 6 -12.46 -25.68 26.85
CA LEU A 6 -11.13 -26.13 26.39
C LEU A 6 -10.04 -26.05 27.48
N SER A 7 -10.21 -25.19 28.48
CA SER A 7 -9.18 -24.98 29.50
C SER A 7 -9.11 -26.12 30.55
N GLU A 8 -10.23 -26.77 30.85
CA GLU A 8 -10.26 -27.87 31.84
C GLU A 8 -9.76 -29.21 31.24
N GLU A 9 -10.03 -29.44 29.93
CA GLU A 9 -9.57 -30.65 29.25
C GLU A 9 -8.08 -30.63 28.87
N LEU A 10 -7.45 -29.46 28.83
CA LEU A 10 -6.04 -29.30 28.47
C LEU A 10 -5.09 -29.33 29.65
N VAL A 11 -5.58 -29.29 30.89
CA VAL A 11 -4.75 -29.41 32.09
C VAL A 11 -4.17 -30.82 32.15
N GLY A 12 -2.84 -30.93 32.02
CA GLY A 12 -2.13 -32.19 32.05
C GLY A 12 -2.13 -32.98 30.73
N CYS A 13 -2.55 -32.36 29.61
CA CYS A 13 -2.45 -32.97 28.28
C CYS A 13 -0.99 -33.07 27.81
N ASP A 14 -0.64 -34.24 27.29
CA ASP A 14 0.58 -34.41 26.54
C ASP A 14 0.42 -33.85 25.09
N ARG A 15 1.54 -33.79 24.35
CA ARG A 15 1.55 -33.28 22.96
C ARG A 15 0.64 -34.09 22.02
N THR A 16 0.38 -35.34 22.32
CA THR A 16 -0.44 -36.24 21.50
C THR A 16 -1.92 -35.87 21.61
N LYS A 17 -2.40 -35.55 22.81
CA LYS A 17 -3.76 -35.05 23.05
C LYS A 17 -3.94 -33.65 22.46
N LEU A 18 -2.94 -32.78 22.59
CA LEU A 18 -2.95 -31.45 21.98
C LEU A 18 -3.11 -31.54 20.44
N ARG A 19 -2.41 -32.50 19.81
CA ARG A 19 -2.53 -32.74 18.35
C ARG A 19 -3.92 -33.18 17.90
N ALA A 20 -4.70 -33.81 18.75
CA ALA A 20 -6.06 -34.20 18.42
C ALA A 20 -7.07 -33.04 18.52
N MET A 21 -6.74 -31.98 19.26
CA MET A 21 -7.65 -30.88 19.60
C MET A 21 -7.35 -29.57 18.85
N VAL A 22 -6.13 -29.43 18.30
CA VAL A 22 -5.66 -28.21 17.63
C VAL A 22 -5.40 -28.51 16.16
N PRO A 23 -5.84 -27.66 15.22
CA PRO A 23 -5.56 -27.84 13.79
C PRO A 23 -4.06 -28.05 13.56
N THR A 24 -3.71 -29.00 12.70
CA THR A 24 -2.32 -29.36 12.38
C THR A 24 -1.49 -28.15 11.93
N GLU A 25 -2.08 -27.25 11.16
CA GLU A 25 -1.48 -26.00 10.69
C GLU A 25 -1.03 -25.08 11.86
N VAL A 26 -1.77 -25.08 12.96
CA VAL A 26 -1.38 -24.32 14.17
C VAL A 26 -0.21 -24.98 14.87
N LEU A 27 -0.20 -26.31 14.92
CA LEU A 27 0.88 -27.08 15.55
C LEU A 27 2.19 -26.98 14.74
N ASP A 28 2.09 -27.01 13.42
CA ASP A 28 3.24 -26.90 12.51
C ASP A 28 3.88 -25.51 12.53
N ALA A 29 3.09 -24.48 12.85
CA ALA A 29 3.58 -23.11 13.00
C ALA A 29 4.22 -22.82 14.38
N LEU A 30 4.05 -23.72 15.34
CA LEU A 30 4.72 -23.62 16.63
C LEU A 30 6.18 -24.08 16.51
N PRO A 31 7.13 -23.42 17.21
CA PRO A 31 8.53 -23.88 17.23
C PRO A 31 8.64 -25.32 17.72
N PRO A 32 9.68 -26.08 17.29
CA PRO A 32 9.97 -27.40 17.80
C PRO A 32 10.06 -27.40 19.32
N ALA A 33 9.67 -28.51 19.96
CA ALA A 33 9.64 -28.62 21.43
C ALA A 33 10.98 -28.24 22.07
N GLU A 34 12.10 -28.58 21.43
CA GLU A 34 13.45 -28.26 21.90
C GLU A 34 13.73 -26.77 21.96
N GLN A 35 13.26 -26.02 20.97
CA GLN A 35 13.36 -24.55 20.96
C GLN A 35 12.44 -23.89 21.99
N LEU A 36 11.27 -24.50 22.25
CA LEU A 36 10.34 -24.01 23.26
C LEU A 36 10.94 -24.07 24.68
N TYR A 37 11.87 -24.98 24.92
CA TYR A 37 12.56 -25.08 26.23
C TYR A 37 13.66 -24.03 26.40
N THR A 38 14.22 -23.52 25.33
CA THR A 38 15.30 -22.52 25.33
C THR A 38 14.80 -21.10 25.17
N MET A 39 13.58 -20.91 24.67
CA MET A 39 12.95 -19.58 24.56
C MET A 39 12.52 -19.07 25.94
N GLY A 40 12.72 -17.78 26.16
CA GLY A 40 12.39 -17.10 27.41
C GLY A 40 10.93 -17.25 27.85
N ASN A 41 10.61 -16.73 29.03
CA ASN A 41 9.41 -17.03 29.82
C ASN A 41 8.05 -16.81 29.11
N ASN A 42 7.96 -15.99 28.07
CA ASN A 42 6.71 -15.71 27.35
C ASN A 42 6.98 -15.57 25.86
N ALA A 43 6.12 -16.12 25.02
CA ALA A 43 6.18 -15.95 23.56
C ALA A 43 4.77 -15.80 22.98
N THR A 44 4.65 -14.97 21.94
CA THR A 44 3.40 -14.75 21.18
C THR A 44 3.63 -15.10 19.73
N TYR A 45 2.72 -15.89 19.16
CA TYR A 45 2.74 -16.29 17.75
C TYR A 45 1.42 -15.90 17.11
N GLU A 46 1.47 -15.49 15.84
CA GLU A 46 0.28 -15.32 15.02
C GLU A 46 0.38 -16.25 13.81
N VAL A 47 -0.62 -17.08 13.64
CA VAL A 47 -0.69 -18.11 12.61
C VAL A 47 -1.88 -17.85 11.70
N ALA A 48 -1.63 -17.73 10.39
CA ALA A 48 -2.68 -17.70 9.40
C ALA A 48 -3.02 -19.13 8.95
N LEU A 49 -4.27 -19.55 9.12
CA LEU A 49 -4.78 -20.85 8.70
C LEU A 49 -5.32 -20.80 7.27
N ALA A 50 -5.35 -21.95 6.57
CA ALA A 50 -5.77 -22.08 5.18
C ALA A 50 -7.17 -21.53 4.88
N GLN A 51 -8.08 -21.50 5.86
CA GLN A 51 -9.45 -20.97 5.72
C GLN A 51 -9.54 -19.44 5.94
N GLY A 52 -8.40 -18.73 6.00
CA GLY A 52 -8.38 -17.28 6.22
C GLY A 52 -8.63 -16.87 7.67
N THR A 53 -8.60 -17.80 8.61
CA THR A 53 -8.63 -17.56 10.06
C THR A 53 -7.22 -17.22 10.54
N THR A 54 -7.09 -16.20 11.41
CA THR A 54 -5.82 -15.88 12.06
C THR A 54 -5.95 -16.15 13.55
N VAL A 55 -5.07 -17.01 14.06
CA VAL A 55 -5.03 -17.39 15.47
C VAL A 55 -3.80 -16.80 16.12
N ARG A 56 -3.98 -16.11 17.24
CA ARG A 56 -2.91 -15.69 18.13
C ARG A 56 -2.73 -16.75 19.21
N ILE A 57 -1.49 -17.13 19.45
CA ILE A 57 -1.11 -18.12 20.45
C ILE A 57 -0.13 -17.46 21.40
N ASP A 58 -0.54 -17.29 22.65
CA ASP A 58 0.30 -16.78 23.72
C ASP A 58 0.75 -17.96 24.57
N MET A 59 2.07 -18.11 24.76
CA MET A 59 2.68 -19.07 25.67
C MET A 59 3.16 -18.32 26.91
N VAL A 60 2.74 -18.79 28.06
CA VAL A 60 3.15 -18.25 29.35
C VAL A 60 3.74 -19.38 30.19
N GLN A 61 4.95 -19.18 30.72
CA GLN A 61 5.57 -20.12 31.67
C GLN A 61 4.99 -19.90 33.07
N ILE A 62 4.48 -20.97 33.66
CA ILE A 62 3.95 -20.94 35.05
C ILE A 62 5.03 -21.42 36.00
N ARG A 63 5.29 -20.62 37.04
CA ARG A 63 6.26 -20.94 38.11
C ARG A 63 5.61 -20.85 39.48
N THR A 64 6.10 -21.66 40.43
CA THR A 64 5.74 -21.52 41.81
C THR A 64 6.28 -20.21 42.40
N ALA A 65 5.76 -19.78 43.54
CA ALA A 65 6.32 -18.64 44.30
C ALA A 65 7.81 -18.84 44.68
N ARG A 66 8.30 -20.09 44.67
CA ARG A 66 9.71 -20.44 44.90
C ARG A 66 10.56 -20.51 43.64
N GLY A 67 9.98 -20.15 42.46
CA GLY A 67 10.67 -20.10 41.16
C GLY A 67 10.74 -21.44 40.42
N ASN A 68 10.18 -22.53 40.95
CA ASN A 68 10.17 -23.84 40.27
C ASN A 68 9.17 -23.82 39.10
N ASP A 69 9.55 -24.38 37.97
CA ASP A 69 8.67 -24.52 36.82
C ASP A 69 7.51 -25.50 37.12
N LEU A 70 6.27 -25.04 36.91
CA LEU A 70 5.06 -25.84 37.00
C LEU A 70 4.59 -26.34 35.64
N GLY A 71 4.95 -25.61 34.56
CA GLY A 71 4.51 -25.94 33.23
C GLY A 71 4.35 -24.70 32.34
N ARG A 72 3.64 -24.87 31.26
CA ARG A 72 3.34 -23.81 30.28
C ARG A 72 1.85 -23.75 30.00
N LEU A 73 1.31 -22.53 29.98
CA LEU A 73 -0.05 -22.24 29.56
C LEU A 73 -0.01 -21.74 28.13
N TRP A 74 -0.85 -22.33 27.29
CA TRP A 74 -1.08 -21.92 25.92
C TRP A 74 -2.47 -21.33 25.80
N LEU A 75 -2.55 -20.09 25.36
CA LEU A 75 -3.81 -19.41 25.09
C LEU A 75 -3.92 -19.21 23.59
N ALA A 76 -4.89 -19.83 22.96
CA ALA A 76 -5.21 -19.64 21.55
C ALA A 76 -6.45 -18.76 21.42
N GLN A 77 -6.32 -17.67 20.67
CA GLN A 77 -7.40 -16.72 20.42
C GLN A 77 -7.58 -16.50 18.92
N ASP A 78 -8.79 -16.64 18.42
CA ASP A 78 -9.14 -16.19 17.08
C ASP A 78 -9.14 -14.66 17.04
N ILE A 79 -8.22 -14.11 16.27
CA ILE A 79 -8.05 -12.66 16.07
C ILE A 79 -8.45 -12.23 14.65
N THR A 80 -9.12 -13.08 13.90
CA THR A 80 -9.48 -12.86 12.49
C THR A 80 -10.23 -11.55 12.28
N GLU A 81 -11.30 -11.35 13.05
CA GLU A 81 -12.11 -10.13 12.97
C GLU A 81 -11.33 -8.88 13.39
N ARG A 82 -10.51 -8.99 14.42
CA ARG A 82 -9.64 -7.91 14.86
C ARG A 82 -8.65 -7.53 13.74
N ARG A 83 -7.98 -8.50 13.15
CA ARG A 83 -7.02 -8.29 12.05
C ARG A 83 -7.69 -7.74 10.78
N ARG A 84 -8.92 -8.18 10.47
CA ARG A 84 -9.70 -7.63 9.36
C ARG A 84 -10.01 -6.15 9.58
N ARG A 85 -10.44 -5.80 10.79
CA ARG A 85 -10.72 -4.39 11.16
C ARG A 85 -9.47 -3.53 11.12
N GLU A 86 -8.37 -3.99 11.68
CA GLU A 86 -7.07 -3.30 11.65
C GLU A 86 -6.64 -3.03 10.19
N ARG A 87 -6.63 -4.05 9.32
CA ARG A 87 -6.33 -3.91 7.89
C ARG A 87 -7.27 -2.96 7.17
N THR A 88 -8.56 -2.99 7.51
CA THR A 88 -9.55 -2.06 6.92
C THR A 88 -9.27 -0.63 7.35
N LEU A 89 -8.99 -0.40 8.63
CA LEU A 89 -8.63 0.92 9.16
C LEU A 89 -7.33 1.42 8.52
N GLU A 90 -6.30 0.60 8.42
CA GLU A 90 -5.04 0.92 7.74
C GLU A 90 -5.28 1.31 6.28
N ARG A 91 -6.10 0.53 5.56
CA ARG A 91 -6.45 0.83 4.16
C ARG A 91 -7.19 2.15 4.04
N LEU A 92 -8.20 2.40 4.87
CA LEU A 92 -8.93 3.66 4.89
C LEU A 92 -8.03 4.84 5.26
N ALA A 93 -7.05 4.59 6.13
CA ALA A 93 -6.09 5.59 6.56
C ALA A 93 -5.04 5.94 5.49
N THR A 94 -4.75 5.04 4.54
CA THR A 94 -3.61 5.17 3.62
C THR A 94 -3.99 5.17 2.14
N THR A 95 -5.20 4.73 1.77
CA THR A 95 -5.62 4.65 0.36
C THR A 95 -6.83 5.52 0.05
N ASP A 96 -6.93 5.95 -1.20
CA ASP A 96 -8.11 6.58 -1.79
C ASP A 96 -9.17 5.50 -2.07
N THR A 97 -10.38 5.72 -1.62
CA THR A 97 -11.46 4.72 -1.67
C THR A 97 -11.95 4.41 -3.08
N LEU A 98 -11.89 5.38 -4.00
CA LEU A 98 -12.32 5.17 -5.39
C LEU A 98 -11.26 4.42 -6.17
N THR A 99 -10.01 4.87 -6.11
CA THR A 99 -8.95 4.42 -7.02
C THR A 99 -8.07 3.32 -6.41
N GLY A 100 -8.05 3.20 -5.08
CA GLY A 100 -7.14 2.31 -4.37
C GLY A 100 -5.66 2.75 -4.44
N LEU A 101 -5.37 3.94 -5.00
CA LEU A 101 -4.05 4.57 -4.91
C LEU A 101 -3.77 5.04 -3.48
N THR A 102 -2.53 5.34 -3.17
CA THR A 102 -2.19 5.99 -1.91
C THR A 102 -2.94 7.32 -1.79
N ASN A 103 -3.57 7.59 -0.64
CA ASN A 103 -4.24 8.87 -0.43
C ASN A 103 -3.22 10.00 -0.21
N ARG A 104 -3.67 11.27 -0.33
CA ARG A 104 -2.83 12.45 -0.17
C ARG A 104 -1.96 12.40 1.09
N ARG A 105 -2.56 12.05 2.25
CA ARG A 105 -1.85 12.06 3.54
C ARG A 105 -0.67 11.09 3.54
N ALA A 106 -0.90 9.84 3.17
CA ALA A 106 0.12 8.80 3.16
C ALA A 106 1.18 9.06 2.06
N PHE A 107 0.77 9.61 0.92
CA PHE A 107 1.68 10.00 -0.15
C PHE A 107 2.62 11.12 0.29
N MET A 108 2.10 12.18 0.92
CA MET A 108 2.93 13.29 1.41
C MET A 108 3.91 12.84 2.49
N ALA A 109 3.49 11.98 3.42
CA ALA A 109 4.40 11.41 4.42
C ALA A 109 5.55 10.62 3.77
N ARG A 110 5.29 9.89 2.67
CA ARG A 110 6.33 9.18 1.92
C ARG A 110 7.25 10.13 1.17
N LEU A 111 6.72 11.21 0.59
CA LEU A 111 7.53 12.25 -0.06
C LEU A 111 8.50 12.91 0.95
N GLU A 112 8.01 13.27 2.13
CA GLU A 112 8.85 13.84 3.19
C GLU A 112 9.96 12.86 3.65
N ALA A 113 9.62 11.57 3.78
CA ALA A 113 10.61 10.55 4.09
C ALA A 113 11.68 10.44 2.99
N GLU A 114 11.28 10.51 1.71
CA GLU A 114 12.21 10.45 0.58
C GLU A 114 13.13 11.68 0.53
N ILE A 115 12.59 12.88 0.78
CA ILE A 115 13.38 14.12 0.92
C ILE A 115 14.44 13.96 2.01
N THR A 116 14.05 13.40 3.16
CA THR A 116 14.97 13.13 4.26
C THR A 116 16.06 12.14 3.86
N HIS A 117 15.71 11.06 3.14
CA HIS A 117 16.67 10.07 2.65
C HIS A 117 17.69 10.71 1.69
N ILE A 118 17.24 11.55 0.76
CA ILE A 118 18.10 12.26 -0.19
C ILE A 118 19.05 13.22 0.55
N ALA A 119 18.56 13.95 1.57
CA ALA A 119 19.38 14.82 2.40
C ALA A 119 20.49 14.08 3.16
N HIS A 120 20.30 12.77 3.44
CA HIS A 120 21.29 11.89 4.05
C HIS A 120 22.16 11.12 3.03
N GLY A 121 22.18 11.54 1.76
CA GLY A 121 23.05 10.98 0.73
C GLY A 121 22.45 9.82 -0.08
N ALA A 122 21.15 9.56 0.02
CA ALA A 122 20.49 8.63 -0.88
C ALA A 122 20.48 9.14 -2.33
N PRO A 123 20.39 8.25 -3.33
CA PRO A 123 20.26 8.65 -4.73
C PRO A 123 19.06 9.56 -4.97
N PRO A 124 19.09 10.38 -6.08
CA PRO A 124 18.01 11.28 -6.38
C PRO A 124 16.68 10.55 -6.66
N ALA A 125 15.58 11.24 -6.46
CA ALA A 125 14.25 10.78 -6.84
C ALA A 125 13.59 11.76 -7.81
N ALA A 126 12.69 11.25 -8.66
CA ALA A 126 11.85 12.04 -9.54
C ALA A 126 10.41 12.06 -9.04
N PHE A 127 9.73 13.17 -9.28
CA PHE A 127 8.35 13.38 -8.92
C PHE A 127 7.54 13.75 -10.18
N LEU A 128 6.39 13.09 -10.36
CA LEU A 128 5.48 13.37 -11.47
C LEU A 128 4.14 13.85 -10.91
N MET A 129 3.61 14.93 -11.44
CA MET A 129 2.23 15.35 -11.29
C MET A 129 1.49 15.05 -12.58
N LEU A 130 0.38 14.33 -12.49
CA LEU A 130 -0.41 13.92 -13.63
C LEU A 130 -1.80 14.59 -13.59
N ASP A 131 -2.37 14.82 -14.76
CA ASP A 131 -3.75 15.32 -14.87
C ASP A 131 -4.39 14.79 -16.14
N LEU A 132 -5.63 14.33 -16.03
CA LEU A 132 -6.43 13.84 -17.16
C LEU A 132 -6.88 14.99 -18.05
N ASP A 133 -6.46 14.97 -19.29
CA ASP A 133 -6.82 16.02 -20.25
C ASP A 133 -8.33 16.04 -20.48
N HIS A 134 -8.93 17.23 -20.35
CA HIS A 134 -10.36 17.45 -20.58
C HIS A 134 -11.29 16.59 -19.70
N PHE A 135 -10.88 16.19 -18.50
CA PHE A 135 -11.68 15.31 -17.64
C PHE A 135 -13.07 15.86 -17.32
N LYS A 136 -13.18 17.18 -17.13
CA LYS A 136 -14.50 17.83 -16.98
C LYS A 136 -15.42 17.50 -18.17
N ARG A 137 -14.92 17.54 -19.43
CA ARG A 137 -15.71 17.19 -20.62
C ARG A 137 -16.16 15.73 -20.59
N VAL A 138 -15.33 14.82 -20.05
CA VAL A 138 -15.75 13.41 -19.87
C VAL A 138 -16.95 13.34 -18.94
N ASN A 139 -16.88 14.02 -17.77
CA ASN A 139 -18.00 14.06 -16.82
C ASN A 139 -19.25 14.71 -17.41
N ASP A 140 -19.09 15.83 -18.11
CA ASP A 140 -20.22 16.57 -18.70
C ASP A 140 -20.90 15.76 -19.84
N THR A 141 -20.15 14.93 -20.58
CA THR A 141 -20.66 14.16 -21.71
C THR A 141 -21.19 12.79 -21.30
N TRP A 142 -20.51 12.10 -20.38
CA TRP A 142 -20.73 10.69 -20.06
C TRP A 142 -21.17 10.43 -18.60
N GLY A 143 -21.33 11.50 -17.83
CA GLY A 143 -21.69 11.44 -16.42
C GLY A 143 -20.52 11.11 -15.48
N HIS A 144 -20.71 11.40 -14.21
CA HIS A 144 -19.68 11.19 -13.16
C HIS A 144 -19.30 9.72 -12.98
N ALA A 145 -20.24 8.78 -13.17
CA ALA A 145 -19.96 7.34 -13.04
C ALA A 145 -18.92 6.89 -14.09
N THR A 146 -19.02 7.41 -15.32
CA THR A 146 -18.01 7.17 -16.36
C THR A 146 -16.69 7.86 -16.05
N GLY A 147 -16.72 9.07 -15.50
CA GLY A 147 -15.52 9.76 -14.99
C GLY A 147 -14.80 8.95 -13.91
N ASP A 148 -15.54 8.36 -12.97
CA ASP A 148 -14.99 7.47 -11.95
C ASP A 148 -14.31 6.23 -12.56
N LYS A 149 -14.91 5.63 -13.61
CA LYS A 149 -14.28 4.53 -14.36
C LYS A 149 -12.96 4.95 -15.01
N VAL A 150 -12.88 6.17 -15.55
CA VAL A 150 -11.64 6.72 -16.12
C VAL A 150 -10.56 6.86 -15.03
N LEU A 151 -10.90 7.38 -13.87
CA LEU A 151 -9.98 7.50 -12.74
C LEU A 151 -9.50 6.12 -12.24
N VAL A 152 -10.41 5.15 -12.13
CA VAL A 152 -10.07 3.77 -11.75
C VAL A 152 -9.18 3.12 -12.82
N HIS A 153 -9.44 3.36 -14.10
CA HIS A 153 -8.61 2.84 -15.20
C HIS A 153 -7.18 3.39 -15.13
N LEU A 154 -7.01 4.72 -14.99
CA LEU A 154 -5.69 5.32 -14.78
C LEU A 154 -4.99 4.75 -13.54
N ALA A 155 -5.71 4.60 -12.43
CA ALA A 155 -5.15 4.00 -11.23
C ALA A 155 -4.68 2.55 -11.45
N ASN A 156 -5.41 1.75 -12.24
CA ASN A 156 -5.01 0.40 -12.59
C ASN A 156 -3.73 0.39 -13.45
N LEU A 157 -3.58 1.33 -14.39
CA LEU A 157 -2.34 1.49 -15.15
C LEU A 157 -1.15 1.84 -14.22
N LEU A 158 -1.37 2.76 -13.27
CA LEU A 158 -0.34 3.15 -12.29
C LEU A 158 0.02 2.02 -11.30
N ARG A 159 -0.91 1.13 -10.96
CA ARG A 159 -0.66 -0.05 -10.10
C ARG A 159 -0.16 -1.27 -10.87
N GLY A 160 -0.21 -1.23 -12.19
CA GLY A 160 0.25 -2.32 -13.06
C GLY A 160 1.78 -2.42 -13.14
N ASN A 161 2.25 -3.14 -14.15
CA ASN A 161 3.68 -3.42 -14.32
C ASN A 161 4.51 -2.24 -14.88
N LEU A 162 3.91 -1.05 -15.02
CA LEU A 162 4.60 0.14 -15.53
C LEU A 162 5.47 0.82 -14.47
N LEU A 163 5.12 0.64 -13.20
CA LEU A 163 5.89 1.14 -12.05
C LEU A 163 6.58 -0.02 -11.33
N ARG A 164 7.74 0.27 -10.71
CA ARG A 164 8.48 -0.69 -9.90
C ARG A 164 7.85 -0.81 -8.51
N LYS A 165 8.15 -1.88 -7.78
CA LYS A 165 7.64 -2.10 -6.42
C LYS A 165 7.95 -0.96 -5.44
N GLN A 166 9.06 -0.26 -5.65
CA GLN A 166 9.49 0.88 -4.82
C GLN A 166 8.85 2.21 -5.21
N ASP A 167 8.31 2.30 -6.44
CA ASP A 167 7.63 3.49 -6.93
C ASP A 167 6.26 3.60 -6.25
N MET A 168 5.80 4.81 -6.00
CA MET A 168 4.52 5.05 -5.33
C MET A 168 3.63 5.94 -6.19
N ALA A 169 2.41 5.48 -6.44
CA ALA A 169 1.36 6.29 -7.02
C ALA A 169 0.34 6.69 -5.96
N GLY A 170 -0.07 7.95 -5.96
CA GLY A 170 -1.07 8.48 -5.03
C GLY A 170 -2.05 9.42 -5.71
N ARG A 171 -3.25 9.58 -5.14
CA ARG A 171 -4.23 10.57 -5.55
C ARG A 171 -4.16 11.77 -4.61
N LEU A 172 -3.68 12.90 -5.13
CA LEU A 172 -3.49 14.11 -4.32
C LEU A 172 -4.73 14.98 -4.27
N ARG A 173 -5.44 15.12 -5.40
CA ARG A 173 -6.69 15.87 -5.56
C ARG A 173 -7.50 15.24 -6.69
N GLY A 174 -8.80 15.40 -6.73
CA GLY A 174 -9.74 15.12 -7.82
C GLY A 174 -9.23 14.17 -8.93
N GLU A 175 -8.88 14.73 -10.07
CA GLU A 175 -8.28 14.04 -11.23
C GLU A 175 -6.74 14.12 -11.29
N GLU A 176 -6.09 14.53 -10.19
CA GLU A 176 -4.64 14.76 -10.12
C GLU A 176 -3.91 13.65 -9.33
N PRO A 177 -3.54 12.54 -9.93
CA PRO A 177 -2.60 11.61 -9.32
C PRO A 177 -1.17 12.13 -9.39
N ALA A 178 -0.33 11.63 -8.48
CA ALA A 178 1.11 11.86 -8.50
C ALA A 178 1.87 10.54 -8.41
N VAL A 179 3.10 10.55 -8.90
CA VAL A 179 4.02 9.41 -8.81
C VAL A 179 5.35 9.86 -8.24
N LEU A 180 5.81 9.16 -7.21
CA LEU A 180 7.14 9.29 -6.63
C LEU A 180 8.00 8.12 -7.11
N LEU A 181 9.15 8.43 -7.68
CA LEU A 181 10.10 7.48 -8.25
C LEU A 181 11.44 7.55 -7.48
N PRO A 182 11.62 6.80 -6.39
CA PRO A 182 12.89 6.73 -5.68
C PRO A 182 14.03 6.20 -6.57
N ASN A 183 15.28 6.62 -6.29
CA ASN A 183 16.46 6.19 -7.03
C ASN A 183 16.30 6.37 -8.55
N THR A 184 15.80 7.54 -8.97
CA THR A 184 15.46 7.82 -10.37
C THR A 184 15.86 9.24 -10.71
N THR A 185 16.68 9.42 -11.76
CA THR A 185 16.97 10.75 -12.29
C THR A 185 15.79 11.30 -13.08
N VAL A 186 15.81 12.61 -13.36
CA VAL A 186 14.74 13.25 -14.17
C VAL A 186 14.65 12.64 -15.58
N GLU A 187 15.79 12.26 -16.18
CA GLU A 187 15.83 11.62 -17.50
C GLU A 187 15.16 10.24 -17.48
N GLN A 188 15.46 9.44 -16.47
CA GLN A 188 14.81 8.14 -16.27
C GLN A 188 13.32 8.31 -15.95
N GLY A 189 12.97 9.29 -15.12
CA GLY A 189 11.59 9.65 -14.80
C GLY A 189 10.79 10.06 -16.03
N HIS A 190 11.42 10.79 -16.97
CA HIS A 190 10.78 11.15 -18.25
C HIS A 190 10.42 9.92 -19.07
N ALA A 191 11.30 8.94 -19.19
CA ALA A 191 11.01 7.70 -19.91
C ALA A 191 9.84 6.91 -19.28
N ILE A 192 9.77 6.89 -17.93
CA ILE A 192 8.66 6.27 -17.22
C ILE A 192 7.36 7.04 -17.46
N ALA A 193 7.39 8.37 -17.36
CA ALA A 193 6.24 9.24 -17.57
C ALA A 193 5.67 9.08 -19.00
N GLU A 194 6.53 9.03 -20.02
CA GLU A 194 6.09 8.80 -21.41
C GLU A 194 5.46 7.42 -21.59
N ARG A 195 5.99 6.36 -20.97
CA ARG A 195 5.36 5.02 -21.01
C ARG A 195 3.96 5.05 -20.39
N LEU A 196 3.79 5.74 -19.27
CA LEU A 196 2.47 5.88 -18.62
C LEU A 196 1.51 6.66 -19.50
N ARG A 197 1.96 7.80 -20.08
CA ARG A 197 1.18 8.62 -20.99
C ARG A 197 0.70 7.83 -22.21
N ILE A 198 1.63 7.13 -22.88
CA ILE A 198 1.33 6.32 -24.08
C ILE A 198 0.37 5.16 -23.73
N ALA A 199 0.57 4.50 -22.58
CA ALA A 199 -0.31 3.42 -22.15
C ALA A 199 -1.75 3.90 -21.95
N LEU A 200 -1.96 5.08 -21.37
CA LEU A 200 -3.28 5.67 -21.24
C LEU A 200 -3.86 6.06 -22.60
N GLU A 201 -3.10 6.77 -23.45
CA GLU A 201 -3.52 7.19 -24.80
C GLU A 201 -3.97 6.01 -25.67
N GLN A 202 -3.29 4.87 -25.57
CA GLN A 202 -3.59 3.64 -26.32
C GLN A 202 -4.72 2.81 -25.70
N SER A 203 -5.08 3.09 -24.46
CA SER A 203 -6.13 2.35 -23.77
C SER A 203 -7.52 2.81 -24.19
N THR A 204 -8.49 1.93 -24.00
CA THR A 204 -9.90 2.21 -24.25
C THR A 204 -10.70 1.89 -23.00
N ILE A 205 -11.60 2.79 -22.62
CA ILE A 205 -12.44 2.69 -21.43
C ILE A 205 -13.90 2.61 -21.89
N ALA A 206 -14.64 1.62 -21.38
CA ALA A 206 -16.07 1.52 -21.68
C ALA A 206 -16.87 2.51 -20.82
N SER A 207 -17.71 3.34 -21.46
CA SER A 207 -18.73 4.15 -20.79
C SER A 207 -19.84 3.27 -20.20
N ASP A 208 -20.75 3.88 -19.44
CA ASP A 208 -21.92 3.16 -18.94
C ASP A 208 -22.85 2.67 -20.07
N ASP A 209 -22.90 3.40 -21.18
CA ASP A 209 -23.66 3.06 -22.38
C ASP A 209 -22.92 2.10 -23.32
N GLY A 210 -21.77 1.55 -22.90
CA GLY A 210 -20.97 0.60 -23.68
C GLY A 210 -20.16 1.23 -24.82
N GLN A 211 -20.10 2.56 -24.92
CA GLN A 211 -19.26 3.24 -25.92
C GLN A 211 -17.79 3.28 -25.46
N SER A 212 -16.89 3.28 -26.46
CA SER A 212 -15.45 3.34 -26.21
C SER A 212 -14.96 4.78 -26.07
N ILE A 213 -14.37 5.10 -24.94
CA ILE A 213 -13.80 6.41 -24.63
C ILE A 213 -12.27 6.30 -24.64
N ARG A 214 -11.60 7.27 -25.22
CA ARG A 214 -10.16 7.48 -25.11
C ARG A 214 -9.89 8.79 -24.40
N VAL A 215 -8.93 8.76 -23.50
CA VAL A 215 -8.47 9.93 -22.75
C VAL A 215 -6.96 10.01 -22.84
N THR A 216 -6.44 11.21 -22.69
CA THR A 216 -5.01 11.48 -22.59
C THR A 216 -4.70 12.12 -21.25
N MET A 217 -3.44 12.24 -20.92
CA MET A 217 -2.99 12.97 -19.74
C MET A 217 -1.80 13.85 -20.04
N SER A 218 -1.72 14.95 -19.33
CA SER A 218 -0.55 15.81 -19.24
C SER A 218 0.25 15.48 -17.99
N VAL A 219 1.57 15.58 -18.06
CA VAL A 219 2.47 15.23 -16.96
C VAL A 219 3.50 16.33 -16.75
N GLY A 220 3.59 16.83 -15.51
CA GLY A 220 4.68 17.66 -15.03
C GLY A 220 5.71 16.82 -14.27
N LEU A 221 6.96 16.90 -14.64
CA LEU A 221 8.07 16.14 -14.06
C LEU A 221 9.11 17.08 -13.47
N CYS A 222 9.52 16.83 -12.23
CA CYS A 222 10.65 17.52 -11.58
C CYS A 222 11.50 16.54 -10.76
N PRO A 223 12.75 16.90 -10.39
CA PRO A 223 13.45 16.22 -9.32
C PRO A 223 12.73 16.46 -7.99
N VAL A 224 12.87 15.54 -7.04
CA VAL A 224 12.48 15.80 -5.65
C VAL A 224 13.40 16.87 -5.08
N LEU A 225 12.83 17.99 -4.63
CA LEU A 225 13.51 19.15 -4.08
C LEU A 225 13.64 19.03 -2.55
N PRO A 226 14.46 19.91 -1.90
CA PRO A 226 14.69 19.84 -0.45
C PRO A 226 13.45 19.96 0.44
N ASP A 227 12.32 20.38 -0.11
CA ASP A 227 11.04 20.42 0.59
C ASP A 227 9.88 20.02 -0.33
N SER A 228 8.80 19.54 0.27
CA SER A 228 7.64 19.05 -0.48
C SER A 228 6.86 20.17 -1.19
N ALA A 229 6.81 21.36 -0.61
CA ALA A 229 6.09 22.50 -1.21
C ALA A 229 6.76 22.93 -2.51
N SER A 230 8.09 23.07 -2.53
CA SER A 230 8.89 23.37 -3.73
C SER A 230 8.77 22.26 -4.78
N THR A 231 8.78 20.99 -4.37
CA THR A 231 8.60 19.85 -5.27
C THR A 231 7.21 19.91 -5.96
N LEU A 232 6.15 20.14 -5.19
CA LEU A 232 4.79 20.27 -5.72
C LEU A 232 4.68 21.48 -6.65
N ALA A 233 5.18 22.66 -6.24
CA ALA A 233 5.12 23.88 -7.06
C ALA A 233 5.87 23.72 -8.39
N SER A 234 7.04 23.10 -8.38
CA SER A 234 7.85 22.86 -9.59
C SER A 234 7.13 21.90 -10.55
N SER A 235 6.55 20.81 -10.03
CA SER A 235 5.80 19.86 -10.85
C SER A 235 4.49 20.45 -11.40
N ASP A 236 3.78 21.27 -10.60
CA ASP A 236 2.57 21.96 -11.02
C ASP A 236 2.86 22.96 -12.16
N ALA A 237 3.98 23.72 -12.06
CA ALA A 237 4.39 24.64 -13.13
C ALA A 237 4.67 23.89 -14.44
N ALA A 238 5.37 22.75 -14.37
CA ALA A 238 5.63 21.91 -15.54
C ALA A 238 4.33 21.30 -16.12
N LEU A 239 3.42 20.85 -15.27
CA LEU A 239 2.10 20.34 -15.68
C LEU A 239 1.26 21.42 -16.34
N TYR A 240 1.25 22.63 -15.81
CA TYR A 240 0.58 23.78 -16.42
C TYR A 240 1.15 24.07 -17.81
N GLN A 241 2.48 24.02 -17.98
CA GLN A 241 3.13 24.17 -19.27
C GLN A 241 2.71 23.04 -20.24
N ALA A 242 2.66 21.78 -19.78
CA ALA A 242 2.19 20.66 -20.59
C ALA A 242 0.77 20.90 -21.14
N LYS A 243 -0.16 21.36 -20.26
CA LYS A 243 -1.52 21.70 -20.65
C LYS A 243 -1.60 22.83 -21.68
N ASN A 244 -0.80 23.88 -21.51
CA ASN A 244 -0.83 25.06 -22.38
C ASN A 244 -0.11 24.87 -23.72
N THR A 245 0.82 23.95 -23.82
CA THR A 245 1.57 23.67 -25.04
C THR A 245 0.95 22.56 -25.92
N GLY A 246 -0.28 22.13 -25.59
CA GLY A 246 -1.07 21.21 -26.45
C GLY A 246 -1.50 19.92 -25.79
N ARG A 247 -1.28 19.74 -24.47
CA ARG A 247 -1.67 18.55 -23.70
C ARG A 247 -1.00 17.25 -24.18
N ASN A 248 -1.41 16.12 -23.64
CA ASN A 248 -0.94 14.78 -24.00
C ASN A 248 0.59 14.70 -24.13
N ARG A 249 1.30 15.18 -23.12
CA ARG A 249 2.76 15.27 -23.11
C ARG A 249 3.35 15.30 -21.71
N VAL A 250 4.64 15.01 -21.64
CA VAL A 250 5.46 15.19 -20.46
C VAL A 250 6.29 16.47 -20.61
N VAL A 251 6.24 17.36 -19.62
CA VAL A 251 7.10 18.54 -19.52
C VAL A 251 7.96 18.42 -18.29
N ARG A 252 9.25 18.70 -18.44
CA ARG A 252 10.20 18.77 -17.33
C ARG A 252 10.21 20.19 -16.78
N ALA A 253 10.22 20.31 -15.46
CA ALA A 253 10.47 21.60 -14.82
C ALA A 253 11.86 22.12 -15.16
N ASP A 254 11.96 23.40 -15.47
CA ASP A 254 13.23 24.06 -15.65
C ASP A 254 13.99 24.13 -14.31
N THR A 255 15.10 23.40 -14.20
CA THR A 255 15.96 23.39 -13.01
C THR A 255 16.83 24.66 -12.89
N THR A 256 16.64 25.65 -13.77
CA THR A 256 17.55 26.83 -13.91
C THR A 256 17.14 28.00 -13.01
N LYS A 257 16.10 27.88 -12.16
CA LYS A 257 15.70 28.95 -11.22
C LYS A 257 15.48 28.37 -9.82
N ALA A 258 16.54 28.06 -9.14
CA ALA A 258 16.60 27.89 -7.69
C ALA A 258 17.76 28.71 -7.12
#